data_e4e71cd068a8f7c31709e8812bf9e1b6
#
_entry.id   e4e71cd068a8f7c31709e8812bf9e1b6
#
_cell.length_a   1.000
_cell.length_b   1.000
_cell.length_c   1.000
_cell.angle_alpha   90.00
_cell.angle_beta   90.00
_cell.angle_gamma   90.00
#
_symmetry.space_group_name_H-M   'P 1'
#
loop_
_entity.id
_entity.type
_entity.pdbx_description
1 polymer ?
#
loop_
_entity_poly.entity_id
_entity_poly.type
_entity_poly.pdbx_seq_one_letter_code
_entity_poly.pdbx_strand_id
1 'polypeptide(L)'
;DNHFYYYFLLLPFSLLPWTGLFFYEIKKQWKEKTSFYLFLMVWCFGTLLFYTLMATKYVTYTYIALVPAAVLAAHAAPDVTSGKKIPGLFAIIPFFLLLAALLASTFFLPDTQWWPLYIVTAYSVWALLFRWHKNSHRRLTAISTVTISALLVTVSAGLPAYMHTRSGYIMSDYLHKLSGQHYFFQSYSASFSYYTGETATRLIPILPSEDVQNIRDARWKEKYAMPSITEEEFLKLKKEEPVYLYVSKGNLSRMEKWSLNNRFTVEKEFIDGTIFKLEK
;
A
#
# COMPACT_ATOMS: atom_id res chain seq x y z
N ASP A 1 6.09 -12.22 -4.56
CA ASP A 1 4.84 -12.88 -4.99
C ASP A 1 3.94 -13.08 -3.81
N ASN A 2 2.70 -12.60 -3.89
CA ASN A 2 1.72 -12.74 -2.82
C ASN A 2 1.17 -14.17 -2.78
N HIS A 3 0.96 -14.71 -1.58
CA HIS A 3 0.43 -16.05 -1.37
C HIS A 3 -0.99 -16.22 -1.94
N PHE A 4 -1.41 -17.47 -2.22
CA PHE A 4 -2.74 -17.77 -2.79
C PHE A 4 -3.90 -17.28 -1.91
N TYR A 5 -3.74 -17.20 -0.60
CA TYR A 5 -4.76 -16.73 0.35
C TYR A 5 -4.86 -15.19 0.47
N TYR A 6 -4.05 -14.45 -0.28
CA TYR A 6 -3.93 -12.99 -0.19
C TYR A 6 -5.27 -12.25 -0.24
N TYR A 7 -6.11 -12.56 -1.23
CA TYR A 7 -7.40 -11.89 -1.36
C TYR A 7 -8.44 -12.31 -0.32
N PHE A 8 -8.37 -13.55 0.18
CA PHE A 8 -9.25 -14.01 1.26
C PHE A 8 -8.97 -13.30 2.58
N LEU A 9 -7.72 -12.91 2.83
CA LEU A 9 -7.38 -12.07 3.98
C LEU A 9 -7.70 -10.60 3.71
N LEU A 10 -7.45 -10.11 2.49
CA LEU A 10 -7.62 -8.71 2.14
C LEU A 10 -9.09 -8.28 2.13
N LEU A 11 -10.01 -9.12 1.65
CA LEU A 11 -11.45 -8.78 1.57
C LEU A 11 -12.05 -8.39 2.93
N PRO A 12 -11.88 -9.16 4.03
CA PRO A 12 -12.40 -8.78 5.34
C PRO A 12 -11.89 -7.42 5.83
N PHE A 13 -10.60 -7.11 5.59
CA PHE A 13 -10.03 -5.81 5.96
C PHE A 13 -10.58 -4.68 5.11
N SER A 14 -10.69 -4.89 3.79
CA SER A 14 -11.20 -3.88 2.86
C SER A 14 -12.68 -3.57 3.08
N LEU A 15 -13.43 -4.49 3.67
CA LEU A 15 -14.86 -4.34 3.93
C LEU A 15 -15.17 -3.73 5.32
N LEU A 16 -14.14 -3.46 6.14
CA LEU A 16 -14.34 -2.80 7.43
C LEU A 16 -15.05 -1.45 7.25
N PRO A 17 -16.01 -1.11 8.13
CA PRO A 17 -16.47 -1.83 9.33
C PRO A 17 -17.59 -2.85 9.07
N TRP A 18 -17.98 -3.09 7.81
CA TRP A 18 -19.15 -3.88 7.44
C TRP A 18 -18.87 -5.38 7.33
N THR A 19 -17.65 -5.82 7.55
CA THR A 19 -17.21 -7.22 7.47
C THR A 19 -18.07 -8.16 8.32
N GLY A 20 -18.43 -7.75 9.51
CA GLY A 20 -19.27 -8.55 10.39
C GLY A 20 -20.66 -8.76 9.81
N LEU A 21 -21.29 -7.71 9.28
CA LEU A 21 -22.62 -7.80 8.64
C LEU A 21 -22.58 -8.65 7.38
N PHE A 22 -21.51 -8.57 6.59
CA PHE A 22 -21.28 -9.43 5.44
C PHE A 22 -21.33 -10.93 5.84
N PHE A 23 -20.55 -11.33 6.84
CA PHE A 23 -20.55 -12.73 7.29
C PHE A 23 -21.86 -13.14 7.97
N TYR A 24 -22.50 -12.23 8.70
CA TYR A 24 -23.81 -12.47 9.26
C TYR A 24 -24.85 -12.78 8.18
N GLU A 25 -24.89 -11.96 7.11
CA GLU A 25 -25.83 -12.13 6.01
C GLU A 25 -25.55 -13.42 5.22
N ILE A 26 -24.29 -13.75 4.93
CA ILE A 26 -23.92 -15.03 4.31
C ILE A 26 -24.48 -16.20 5.11
N LYS A 27 -24.29 -16.21 6.42
CA LYS A 27 -24.79 -17.28 7.29
C LYS A 27 -26.32 -17.38 7.30
N LYS A 28 -27.00 -16.23 7.28
CA LYS A 28 -28.47 -16.17 7.25
C LYS A 28 -29.03 -16.71 5.92
N GLN A 29 -28.52 -16.19 4.81
CA GLN A 29 -28.99 -16.49 3.46
C GLN A 29 -28.58 -17.89 2.97
N TRP A 30 -27.60 -18.53 3.61
CA TRP A 30 -27.22 -19.90 3.29
C TRP A 30 -28.42 -20.89 3.33
N LYS A 31 -29.43 -20.56 4.14
CA LYS A 31 -30.65 -21.33 4.27
C LYS A 31 -31.73 -20.99 3.23
N GLU A 32 -31.80 -19.70 2.84
CA GLU A 32 -32.89 -19.18 2.00
C GLU A 32 -32.60 -19.29 0.49
N LYS A 33 -31.32 -19.27 0.08
CA LYS A 33 -30.82 -19.52 -1.29
C LYS A 33 -31.60 -18.81 -2.41
N THR A 34 -31.89 -17.51 -2.25
CA THR A 34 -32.53 -16.76 -3.33
C THR A 34 -31.59 -16.59 -4.53
N SER A 35 -32.12 -16.50 -5.75
CA SER A 35 -31.32 -16.36 -6.97
C SER A 35 -30.45 -15.10 -6.94
N PHE A 36 -30.96 -14.00 -6.39
CA PHE A 36 -30.20 -12.76 -6.25
C PHE A 36 -29.01 -12.91 -5.29
N TYR A 37 -29.21 -13.58 -4.16
CA TYR A 37 -28.14 -13.88 -3.22
C TYR A 37 -27.07 -14.77 -3.86
N LEU A 38 -27.49 -15.81 -4.58
CA LEU A 38 -26.55 -16.69 -5.28
C LEU A 38 -25.72 -15.90 -6.31
N PHE A 39 -26.34 -15.01 -7.05
CA PHE A 39 -25.64 -14.11 -7.99
C PHE A 39 -24.57 -13.28 -7.29
N LEU A 40 -24.90 -12.62 -6.16
CA LEU A 40 -23.93 -11.81 -5.41
C LEU A 40 -22.78 -12.65 -4.87
N MET A 41 -23.06 -13.86 -4.38
CA MET A 41 -22.05 -14.79 -3.89
C MET A 41 -21.11 -15.26 -5.00
N VAL A 42 -21.67 -15.66 -6.16
CA VAL A 42 -20.88 -16.07 -7.33
C VAL A 42 -20.03 -14.91 -7.83
N TRP A 43 -20.59 -13.70 -7.91
CA TRP A 43 -19.83 -12.52 -8.28
C TRP A 43 -18.67 -12.26 -7.30
N CYS A 44 -18.97 -12.19 -5.99
CA CYS A 44 -17.97 -11.91 -4.96
C CYS A 44 -16.83 -12.94 -4.96
N PHE A 45 -17.18 -14.20 -4.71
CA PHE A 45 -16.20 -15.27 -4.54
C PHE A 45 -15.59 -15.74 -5.87
N GLY A 46 -16.34 -15.69 -6.97
CA GLY A 46 -15.84 -15.97 -8.30
C GLY A 46 -14.74 -14.97 -8.71
N THR A 47 -14.95 -13.68 -8.43
CA THR A 47 -13.93 -12.64 -8.64
C THR A 47 -12.68 -12.91 -7.81
N LEU A 48 -12.82 -13.22 -6.52
CA LEU A 48 -11.68 -13.53 -5.66
C LEU A 48 -10.92 -14.76 -6.13
N LEU A 49 -11.65 -15.81 -6.51
CA LEU A 49 -11.03 -17.04 -7.04
C LEU A 49 -10.28 -16.77 -8.34
N PHE A 50 -10.89 -16.05 -9.27
CA PHE A 50 -10.27 -15.68 -10.54
C PHE A 50 -8.94 -14.96 -10.34
N TYR A 51 -8.92 -13.89 -9.52
CA TYR A 51 -7.69 -13.15 -9.27
C TYR A 51 -6.68 -13.91 -8.39
N THR A 52 -7.13 -14.86 -7.57
CA THR A 52 -6.24 -15.75 -6.81
C THR A 52 -5.41 -16.63 -7.73
N LEU A 53 -5.96 -17.06 -8.86
CA LEU A 53 -5.27 -17.89 -9.85
C LEU A 53 -4.28 -17.11 -10.71
N MET A 54 -4.36 -15.77 -10.71
CA MET A 54 -3.41 -14.93 -11.47
C MET A 54 -2.03 -14.89 -10.80
N ALA A 55 -0.98 -14.83 -11.61
CA ALA A 55 0.41 -14.76 -11.14
C ALA A 55 0.69 -13.43 -10.40
N THR A 56 0.18 -12.31 -10.93
CA THR A 56 0.33 -10.97 -10.31
C THR A 56 -0.91 -10.62 -9.49
N LYS A 57 -0.68 -10.16 -8.25
CA LYS A 57 -1.76 -9.83 -7.31
C LYS A 57 -1.66 -8.36 -6.88
N TYR A 58 -2.65 -7.57 -7.30
CA TYR A 58 -2.77 -6.17 -6.89
C TYR A 58 -3.93 -5.97 -5.91
N VAL A 59 -3.75 -5.10 -4.93
CA VAL A 59 -4.80 -4.74 -3.93
C VAL A 59 -6.09 -4.27 -4.62
N THR A 60 -5.97 -3.55 -5.73
CA THR A 60 -7.09 -2.98 -6.48
C THR A 60 -8.07 -4.02 -7.06
N TYR A 61 -7.64 -5.26 -7.22
CA TYR A 61 -8.52 -6.32 -7.74
C TYR A 61 -9.65 -6.70 -6.77
N THR A 62 -9.47 -6.45 -5.47
CA THR A 62 -10.55 -6.65 -4.49
C THR A 62 -11.72 -5.69 -4.69
N TYR A 63 -11.52 -4.53 -5.32
CA TYR A 63 -12.59 -3.53 -5.50
C TYR A 63 -13.79 -4.08 -6.26
N ILE A 64 -13.58 -4.99 -7.22
CA ILE A 64 -14.65 -5.62 -7.96
C ILE A 64 -15.50 -6.52 -7.05
N ALA A 65 -14.87 -7.22 -6.10
CA ALA A 65 -15.55 -8.08 -5.12
C ALA A 65 -16.22 -7.29 -3.99
N LEU A 66 -15.74 -6.06 -3.70
CA LEU A 66 -16.33 -5.21 -2.65
C LEU A 66 -17.77 -4.78 -2.99
N VAL A 67 -18.11 -4.61 -4.26
CA VAL A 67 -19.46 -4.20 -4.67
C VAL A 67 -20.52 -5.23 -4.20
N PRO A 68 -20.48 -6.50 -4.63
CA PRO A 68 -21.43 -7.50 -4.16
C PRO A 68 -21.32 -7.75 -2.65
N ALA A 69 -20.12 -7.67 -2.06
CA ALA A 69 -19.93 -7.82 -0.62
C ALA A 69 -20.61 -6.68 0.18
N ALA A 70 -20.54 -5.43 -0.29
CA ALA A 70 -21.23 -4.30 0.31
C ALA A 70 -22.76 -4.44 0.23
N VAL A 71 -23.29 -4.91 -0.90
CA VAL A 71 -24.72 -5.19 -1.05
C VAL A 71 -25.18 -6.28 -0.07
N LEU A 72 -24.40 -7.36 0.06
CA LEU A 72 -24.69 -8.42 1.06
C LEU A 72 -24.67 -7.86 2.50
N ALA A 73 -23.68 -7.05 2.85
CA ALA A 73 -23.64 -6.42 4.17
C ALA A 73 -24.83 -5.49 4.42
N ALA A 74 -25.26 -4.73 3.40
CA ALA A 74 -26.40 -3.82 3.49
C ALA A 74 -27.72 -4.58 3.71
N HIS A 75 -27.88 -5.80 3.19
CA HIS A 75 -29.03 -6.65 3.44
C HIS A 75 -29.23 -7.02 4.92
N ALA A 76 -28.18 -6.98 5.73
CA ALA A 76 -28.26 -7.18 7.18
C ALA A 76 -28.75 -5.94 7.96
N ALA A 77 -28.79 -4.76 7.34
CA ALA A 77 -29.14 -3.49 8.00
C ALA A 77 -30.54 -3.51 8.68
N PRO A 78 -31.61 -4.08 8.06
CA PRO A 78 -32.92 -4.19 8.72
C PRO A 78 -32.87 -4.99 10.05
N ASP A 79 -32.04 -6.03 10.11
CA ASP A 79 -31.89 -6.83 11.34
C ASP A 79 -31.19 -6.05 12.46
N VAL A 80 -30.23 -5.19 12.11
CA VAL A 80 -29.58 -4.28 13.08
C VAL A 80 -30.57 -3.21 13.54
N THR A 81 -31.33 -2.62 12.61
CA THR A 81 -32.29 -1.55 12.92
C THR A 81 -33.49 -2.03 13.73
N SER A 82 -33.88 -3.30 13.58
CA SER A 82 -34.91 -3.94 14.43
C SER A 82 -34.43 -4.23 15.85
N GLY A 83 -33.18 -3.91 16.19
CA GLY A 83 -32.65 -4.05 17.55
C GLY A 83 -32.15 -5.46 17.90
N LYS A 84 -32.02 -6.36 16.94
CA LYS A 84 -31.45 -7.68 17.20
C LYS A 84 -30.01 -7.57 17.72
N LYS A 85 -29.70 -8.27 18.82
CA LYS A 85 -28.40 -8.18 19.49
C LYS A 85 -27.24 -8.68 18.63
N ILE A 86 -27.40 -9.85 17.99
CA ILE A 86 -26.33 -10.51 17.21
C ILE A 86 -25.85 -9.61 16.05
N PRO A 87 -26.71 -9.19 15.10
CA PRO A 87 -26.24 -8.32 14.00
C PRO A 87 -25.73 -6.96 14.53
N GLY A 88 -26.26 -6.46 15.65
CA GLY A 88 -25.74 -5.28 16.31
C GLY A 88 -24.26 -5.42 16.73
N LEU A 89 -23.89 -6.56 17.32
CA LEU A 89 -22.48 -6.86 17.67
C LEU A 89 -21.61 -7.00 16.43
N PHE A 90 -22.11 -7.66 15.38
CA PHE A 90 -21.40 -7.78 14.11
C PHE A 90 -21.17 -6.46 13.38
N ALA A 91 -21.93 -5.41 13.69
CA ALA A 91 -21.68 -4.05 13.21
C ALA A 91 -20.66 -3.30 14.10
N ILE A 92 -20.77 -3.44 15.43
CA ILE A 92 -19.99 -2.66 16.38
C ILE A 92 -18.55 -3.15 16.51
N ILE A 93 -18.31 -4.45 16.58
CA ILE A 93 -16.97 -5.02 16.79
C ILE A 93 -16.02 -4.66 15.63
N PRO A 94 -16.35 -4.87 14.34
CA PRO A 94 -15.48 -4.49 13.25
C PRO A 94 -15.26 -2.97 13.14
N PHE A 95 -16.25 -2.17 13.55
CA PHE A 95 -16.11 -0.72 13.63
C PHE A 95 -15.01 -0.30 14.62
N PHE A 96 -15.00 -0.86 15.84
CA PHE A 96 -13.92 -0.58 16.78
C PHE A 96 -12.57 -1.12 16.34
N LEU A 97 -12.53 -2.28 15.66
CA LEU A 97 -11.31 -2.80 15.05
C LEU A 97 -10.76 -1.84 13.99
N LEU A 98 -11.63 -1.26 13.16
CA LEU A 98 -11.22 -0.23 12.19
C LEU A 98 -10.65 1.00 12.88
N LEU A 99 -11.35 1.55 13.89
CA LEU A 99 -10.85 2.71 14.65
C LEU A 99 -9.49 2.41 15.30
N ALA A 100 -9.33 1.23 15.89
CA ALA A 100 -8.06 0.81 16.48
C ALA A 100 -6.95 0.72 15.44
N ALA A 101 -7.24 0.18 14.24
CA ALA A 101 -6.28 0.12 13.15
C ALA A 101 -5.89 1.53 12.64
N LEU A 102 -6.86 2.45 12.51
CA LEU A 102 -6.59 3.84 12.14
C LEU A 102 -5.75 4.56 13.20
N LEU A 103 -6.02 4.35 14.49
CA LEU A 103 -5.20 4.89 15.58
C LEU A 103 -3.79 4.29 15.55
N ALA A 104 -3.67 2.98 15.34
CA ALA A 104 -2.35 2.34 15.21
C ALA A 104 -1.55 2.90 14.03
N SER A 105 -2.20 3.33 12.94
CA SER A 105 -1.50 3.94 11.80
C SER A 105 -0.76 5.23 12.14
N THR A 106 -1.16 5.93 13.21
CA THR A 106 -0.51 7.18 13.64
C THR A 106 0.94 6.97 14.12
N PHE A 107 1.27 5.76 14.57
CA PHE A 107 2.64 5.42 14.98
C PHE A 107 3.62 5.32 13.80
N PHE A 108 3.12 5.13 12.57
CA PHE A 108 3.95 5.02 11.38
C PHE A 108 4.31 6.39 10.76
N LEU A 109 3.59 7.45 11.15
CA LEU A 109 3.80 8.81 10.67
C LEU A 109 3.74 9.79 11.86
N PRO A 110 4.72 9.75 12.77
CA PRO A 110 4.68 10.51 14.03
C PRO A 110 4.64 12.03 13.84
N ASP A 111 5.23 12.54 12.76
CA ASP A 111 5.30 13.99 12.48
C ASP A 111 4.00 14.56 11.91
N THR A 112 2.99 13.71 11.70
CA THR A 112 1.69 14.12 11.15
C THR A 112 0.75 14.60 12.26
N GLN A 113 -0.03 15.64 11.97
CA GLN A 113 -1.00 16.18 12.92
C GLN A 113 -2.25 15.29 12.99
N TRP A 114 -2.28 14.34 13.91
CA TRP A 114 -3.35 13.35 14.09
C TRP A 114 -4.48 13.79 15.06
N TRP A 115 -4.43 14.97 15.64
CA TRP A 115 -5.42 15.42 16.61
C TRP A 115 -6.88 15.35 16.11
N PRO A 116 -7.22 15.59 14.80
CA PRO A 116 -8.59 15.42 14.33
C PRO A 116 -9.09 13.98 14.42
N LEU A 117 -8.20 12.98 14.15
CA LEU A 117 -8.53 11.56 14.29
C LEU A 117 -8.83 11.21 15.77
N TYR A 118 -8.05 11.74 16.70
CA TYR A 118 -8.29 11.52 18.13
C TYR A 118 -9.64 12.11 18.59
N ILE A 119 -10.01 13.30 18.11
CA ILE A 119 -11.33 13.90 18.39
C ILE A 119 -12.46 13.04 17.82
N VAL A 120 -12.36 12.61 16.54
CA VAL A 120 -13.37 11.74 15.91
C VAL A 120 -13.53 10.44 16.69
N THR A 121 -12.42 9.84 17.11
CA THR A 121 -12.42 8.59 17.89
C THR A 121 -13.05 8.80 19.28
N ALA A 122 -12.66 9.83 20.01
CA ALA A 122 -13.21 10.15 21.33
C ALA A 122 -14.72 10.42 21.26
N TYR A 123 -15.16 11.21 20.26
CA TYR A 123 -16.57 11.47 20.03
C TYR A 123 -17.34 10.18 19.71
N SER A 124 -16.76 9.27 18.93
CA SER A 124 -17.36 7.98 18.57
C SER A 124 -17.61 7.11 19.79
N VAL A 125 -16.59 6.99 20.64
CA VAL A 125 -16.71 6.24 21.91
C VAL A 125 -17.77 6.85 22.81
N TRP A 126 -17.73 8.17 22.99
CA TRP A 126 -18.74 8.88 23.79
C TRP A 126 -20.16 8.68 23.25
N ALA A 127 -20.36 8.85 21.94
CA ALA A 127 -21.66 8.73 21.30
C ALA A 127 -22.22 7.30 21.42
N LEU A 128 -21.38 6.26 21.25
CA LEU A 128 -21.79 4.86 21.39
C LEU A 128 -22.16 4.51 22.82
N LEU A 129 -21.43 5.02 23.81
CA LEU A 129 -21.67 4.74 25.21
C LEU A 129 -22.94 5.44 25.75
N PHE A 130 -23.17 6.71 25.37
CA PHE A 130 -24.16 7.54 26.03
C PHE A 130 -25.41 7.85 25.20
N ARG A 131 -25.29 7.96 23.85
CA ARG A 131 -26.38 8.47 23.02
C ARG A 131 -27.06 7.40 22.13
N TRP A 132 -26.36 6.39 21.73
CA TRP A 132 -26.86 5.42 20.71
C TRP A 132 -27.41 4.13 21.28
N HIS A 133 -27.36 3.95 22.59
CA HIS A 133 -27.82 2.73 23.23
C HIS A 133 -29.32 2.46 23.01
N LYS A 134 -30.12 3.52 22.84
CA LYS A 134 -31.59 3.42 22.77
C LYS A 134 -32.20 3.34 21.37
N ASN A 135 -31.45 3.65 20.28
CA ASN A 135 -32.00 3.71 18.92
C ASN A 135 -31.09 3.07 17.88
N SER A 136 -31.51 1.93 17.38
CA SER A 136 -30.73 1.09 16.43
C SER A 136 -30.53 1.74 15.06
N HIS A 137 -31.49 2.53 14.54
CA HIS A 137 -31.32 3.29 13.30
C HIS A 137 -30.22 4.31 13.42
N ARG A 138 -30.24 5.13 14.49
CA ARG A 138 -29.20 6.13 14.74
C ARG A 138 -27.83 5.51 14.90
N ARG A 139 -27.75 4.28 15.39
CA ARG A 139 -26.49 3.55 15.54
C ARG A 139 -25.83 3.27 14.20
N LEU A 140 -26.55 2.72 13.20
CA LEU A 140 -25.99 2.46 11.88
C LEU A 140 -25.55 3.73 11.16
N THR A 141 -26.42 4.75 11.16
CA THR A 141 -26.08 6.06 10.58
C THR A 141 -24.82 6.63 11.22
N ALA A 142 -24.70 6.54 12.52
CA ALA A 142 -23.56 7.03 13.25
C ALA A 142 -22.26 6.24 12.95
N ILE A 143 -22.32 4.90 12.90
CA ILE A 143 -21.19 4.08 12.48
C ILE A 143 -20.72 4.52 11.07
N SER A 144 -21.65 4.69 10.12
CA SER A 144 -21.33 5.15 8.78
C SER A 144 -20.66 6.51 8.77
N THR A 145 -21.28 7.50 9.45
CA THR A 145 -20.76 8.88 9.48
C THR A 145 -19.38 8.95 10.12
N VAL A 146 -19.20 8.29 11.27
CA VAL A 146 -17.90 8.25 11.94
C VAL A 146 -16.83 7.55 11.10
N THR A 147 -17.19 6.43 10.46
CA THR A 147 -16.27 5.72 9.58
C THR A 147 -15.79 6.60 8.44
N ILE A 148 -16.72 7.26 7.74
CA ILE A 148 -16.38 8.17 6.65
C ILE A 148 -15.51 9.32 7.16
N SER A 149 -15.88 9.94 8.30
CA SER A 149 -15.11 11.04 8.89
C SER A 149 -13.70 10.60 9.29
N ALA A 150 -13.56 9.44 9.94
CA ALA A 150 -12.26 8.92 10.35
C ALA A 150 -11.37 8.57 9.16
N LEU A 151 -11.93 7.96 8.11
CA LEU A 151 -11.20 7.66 6.88
C LEU A 151 -10.78 8.94 6.15
N LEU A 152 -11.68 9.93 6.01
CA LEU A 152 -11.35 11.21 5.39
C LEU A 152 -10.23 11.93 6.15
N VAL A 153 -10.29 11.96 7.48
CA VAL A 153 -9.22 12.56 8.30
C VAL A 153 -7.91 11.81 8.12
N THR A 154 -7.94 10.47 8.17
CA THR A 154 -6.73 9.66 8.00
C THR A 154 -6.10 9.84 6.62
N VAL A 155 -6.92 9.87 5.56
CA VAL A 155 -6.44 10.10 4.20
C VAL A 155 -5.92 11.53 4.04
N SER A 156 -6.64 12.54 4.53
CA SER A 156 -6.24 13.94 4.37
C SER A 156 -4.96 14.28 5.13
N ALA A 157 -4.76 13.73 6.31
CA ALA A 157 -3.58 13.97 7.12
C ALA A 157 -2.41 13.04 6.77
N GLY A 158 -2.70 11.74 6.64
CA GLY A 158 -1.67 10.71 6.49
C GLY A 158 -1.17 10.50 5.07
N LEU A 159 -2.07 10.58 4.06
CA LEU A 159 -1.67 10.30 2.69
C LEU A 159 -0.62 11.29 2.15
N PRO A 160 -0.74 12.61 2.33
CA PRO A 160 0.30 13.54 1.88
C PRO A 160 1.66 13.26 2.55
N ALA A 161 1.68 13.04 3.86
CA ALA A 161 2.89 12.71 4.60
C ALA A 161 3.52 11.39 4.11
N TYR A 162 2.71 10.35 3.96
CA TYR A 162 3.15 9.06 3.42
C TYR A 162 3.69 9.18 1.99
N MET A 163 2.96 9.87 1.12
CA MET A 163 3.38 10.09 -0.28
C MET A 163 4.66 10.90 -0.36
N HIS A 164 4.82 11.93 0.48
CA HIS A 164 6.06 12.72 0.53
C HIS A 164 7.27 11.86 0.87
N THR A 165 7.15 10.94 1.85
CA THR A 165 8.25 10.04 2.24
C THR A 165 8.53 8.93 1.22
N ARG A 166 7.52 8.54 0.41
CA ARG A 166 7.60 7.42 -0.54
C ARG A 166 7.66 7.84 -2.01
N SER A 167 7.45 9.11 -2.31
CA SER A 167 7.45 9.62 -3.69
C SER A 167 8.83 9.65 -4.35
N GLY A 168 9.89 9.48 -3.57
CA GLY A 168 11.27 9.71 -4.03
C GLY A 168 11.62 11.20 -4.20
N TYR A 169 10.73 12.13 -3.80
CA TYR A 169 10.97 13.57 -3.88
C TYR A 169 12.21 13.99 -3.09
N ILE A 170 12.28 13.57 -1.82
CA ILE A 170 13.38 13.97 -0.91
C ILE A 170 14.74 13.51 -1.46
N MET A 171 14.80 12.28 -1.95
CA MET A 171 16.00 11.72 -2.57
C MET A 171 16.35 12.46 -3.85
N SER A 172 15.36 12.73 -4.71
CA SER A 172 15.55 13.41 -5.99
C SER A 172 16.03 14.85 -5.81
N ASP A 173 15.41 15.61 -4.90
CA ASP A 173 15.82 16.98 -4.56
C ASP A 173 17.24 17.03 -3.97
N TYR A 174 17.59 16.03 -3.16
CA TYR A 174 18.96 15.94 -2.62
C TYR A 174 19.97 15.65 -3.71
N LEU A 175 19.73 14.62 -4.58
CA LEU A 175 20.64 14.31 -5.68
C LEU A 175 20.80 15.49 -6.66
N HIS A 176 19.70 16.17 -6.99
CA HIS A 176 19.74 17.33 -7.89
C HIS A 176 20.63 18.49 -7.38
N LYS A 177 20.76 18.62 -6.06
CA LYS A 177 21.64 19.62 -5.43
C LYS A 177 23.12 19.22 -5.43
N LEU A 178 23.43 17.96 -5.69
CA LEU A 178 24.79 17.46 -5.77
C LEU A 178 25.31 17.63 -7.21
N SER A 179 26.43 18.37 -7.36
CA SER A 179 27.10 18.49 -8.65
C SER A 179 27.80 17.16 -8.97
N GLY A 180 27.47 16.52 -10.09
CA GLY A 180 28.11 15.28 -10.50
C GLY A 180 27.21 14.37 -11.36
N GLN A 181 27.68 13.16 -11.57
CA GLN A 181 26.94 12.15 -12.33
C GLN A 181 26.11 11.26 -11.41
N HIS A 182 24.85 11.05 -11.76
CA HIS A 182 23.87 10.31 -10.94
C HIS A 182 23.51 8.98 -11.60
N TYR A 183 23.70 7.87 -10.88
CA TYR A 183 23.36 6.52 -11.32
C TYR A 183 22.45 5.84 -10.32
N PHE A 184 21.67 4.85 -10.82
CA PHE A 184 20.70 4.08 -10.04
C PHE A 184 21.04 2.58 -10.13
N PHE A 185 21.41 1.99 -8.99
CA PHE A 185 21.85 0.60 -8.92
C PHE A 185 20.71 -0.38 -9.20
N GLN A 186 20.73 -1.10 -10.31
CA GLN A 186 19.73 -2.09 -10.74
C GLN A 186 18.27 -1.59 -10.71
N SER A 187 18.03 -0.34 -10.44
CA SER A 187 16.70 0.24 -10.33
C SER A 187 16.51 1.37 -11.32
N TYR A 188 15.27 1.68 -11.58
CA TYR A 188 14.88 2.87 -12.33
C TYR A 188 14.13 3.82 -11.39
N SER A 189 14.41 5.11 -11.50
CA SER A 189 13.74 6.13 -10.71
C SER A 189 12.97 7.10 -11.60
N ALA A 190 11.69 6.78 -11.86
CA ALA A 190 10.78 7.71 -12.52
C ALA A 190 10.60 9.01 -11.72
N SER A 191 10.65 8.91 -10.40
CA SER A 191 10.55 10.07 -9.50
C SER A 191 11.70 11.05 -9.71
N PHE A 192 12.93 10.54 -9.85
CA PHE A 192 14.08 11.41 -10.11
C PHE A 192 13.88 12.20 -11.40
N SER A 193 13.59 11.54 -12.51
CA SER A 193 13.36 12.22 -13.78
C SER A 193 12.17 13.18 -13.75
N TYR A 194 11.12 12.84 -13.02
CA TYR A 194 9.93 13.70 -12.89
C TYR A 194 10.22 14.98 -12.11
N TYR A 195 10.93 14.88 -10.98
CA TYR A 195 11.17 16.04 -10.10
C TYR A 195 12.33 16.92 -10.53
N THR A 196 13.33 16.35 -11.19
CA THR A 196 14.56 17.08 -11.58
C THR A 196 14.59 17.47 -13.05
N GLY A 197 13.81 16.80 -13.90
CA GLY A 197 13.94 16.92 -15.36
C GLY A 197 15.18 16.21 -15.93
N GLU A 198 15.99 15.59 -15.09
CA GLU A 198 17.20 14.88 -15.50
C GLU A 198 16.91 13.42 -15.85
N THR A 199 17.79 12.83 -16.63
CA THR A 199 17.65 11.44 -17.02
C THR A 199 18.24 10.51 -15.95
N ALA A 200 17.41 9.63 -15.38
CA ALA A 200 17.87 8.58 -14.47
C ALA A 200 18.56 7.46 -15.27
N THR A 201 19.89 7.32 -15.11
CA THR A 201 20.67 6.27 -15.75
C THR A 201 20.84 5.07 -14.82
N ARG A 202 20.37 3.90 -15.26
CA ARG A 202 20.49 2.67 -14.50
C ARG A 202 21.87 2.04 -14.67
N LEU A 203 22.53 1.70 -13.57
CA LEU A 203 23.75 0.89 -13.57
C LEU A 203 23.40 -0.59 -13.43
N ILE A 204 23.91 -1.41 -14.34
CA ILE A 204 23.75 -2.86 -14.35
C ILE A 204 25.08 -3.49 -13.90
N PRO A 205 25.22 -3.90 -12.63
CA PRO A 205 26.44 -4.52 -12.13
C PRO A 205 26.55 -5.98 -12.60
N ILE A 206 27.76 -6.51 -12.62
CA ILE A 206 28.05 -7.93 -12.76
C ILE A 206 28.07 -8.55 -11.35
N LEU A 207 27.12 -9.43 -11.05
CA LEU A 207 27.01 -10.09 -9.75
C LEU A 207 27.36 -11.57 -9.85
N PRO A 208 28.08 -12.15 -8.85
CA PRO A 208 28.59 -13.52 -8.90
C PRO A 208 27.54 -14.64 -9.02
N SER A 209 26.27 -14.36 -8.81
CA SER A 209 25.20 -15.34 -8.72
C SER A 209 24.06 -15.18 -9.76
N GLU A 210 24.17 -14.29 -10.73
CA GLU A 210 23.05 -13.94 -11.62
C GLU A 210 23.32 -14.31 -13.10
N ASP A 211 23.56 -15.59 -13.37
CA ASP A 211 24.06 -16.00 -14.69
C ASP A 211 23.05 -16.03 -15.84
N VAL A 212 21.75 -16.01 -15.66
CA VAL A 212 20.84 -16.20 -16.83
C VAL A 212 19.49 -15.45 -16.73
N GLN A 213 19.02 -15.12 -15.55
CA GLN A 213 17.71 -14.47 -15.35
C GLN A 213 17.72 -13.01 -15.86
N ASN A 214 18.88 -12.39 -15.91
CA ASN A 214 19.06 -11.00 -16.32
C ASN A 214 18.84 -10.72 -17.81
N ILE A 215 18.97 -11.73 -18.68
CA ILE A 215 18.75 -11.58 -20.13
C ILE A 215 17.25 -11.40 -20.45
N ARG A 216 16.36 -12.04 -19.68
CA ARG A 216 14.91 -11.81 -19.81
C ARG A 216 14.49 -10.41 -19.37
N ASP A 217 15.11 -9.92 -18.34
CA ASP A 217 14.88 -8.53 -17.87
C ASP A 217 15.43 -7.48 -18.85
N ALA A 218 16.46 -7.80 -19.62
CA ALA A 218 16.99 -6.91 -20.65
C ALA A 218 15.94 -6.59 -21.73
N ARG A 219 15.16 -7.59 -22.18
CA ARG A 219 14.10 -7.38 -23.18
C ARG A 219 12.96 -6.49 -22.71
N TRP A 220 12.65 -6.50 -21.40
CA TRP A 220 11.71 -5.56 -20.81
C TRP A 220 12.28 -4.13 -20.75
N LYS A 221 13.60 -3.99 -20.61
CA LYS A 221 14.32 -2.70 -20.57
C LYS A 221 14.29 -1.97 -21.93
N GLU A 222 14.46 -2.70 -23.01
CA GLU A 222 14.35 -2.14 -24.36
C GLU A 222 12.96 -1.57 -24.65
N LYS A 223 11.91 -2.18 -24.08
CA LYS A 223 10.53 -1.72 -24.24
C LYS A 223 10.26 -0.37 -23.58
N TYR A 224 10.96 -0.01 -22.52
CA TYR A 224 10.72 1.21 -21.74
C TYR A 224 11.72 2.33 -22.04
N ALA A 225 12.59 2.19 -23.04
CA ALA A 225 13.54 3.23 -23.48
C ALA A 225 14.29 3.91 -22.31
N MET A 226 14.64 3.13 -21.29
CA MET A 226 15.34 3.64 -20.11
C MET A 226 16.86 3.57 -20.34
N PRO A 227 17.59 4.66 -20.20
CA PRO A 227 19.02 4.64 -20.33
C PRO A 227 19.63 3.74 -19.25
N SER A 228 20.48 2.84 -19.69
CA SER A 228 21.23 1.94 -18.83
C SER A 228 22.68 1.89 -19.25
N ILE A 229 23.55 1.69 -18.29
CA ILE A 229 24.98 1.51 -18.49
C ILE A 229 25.40 0.20 -17.83
N THR A 230 26.23 -0.57 -18.52
CA THR A 230 26.84 -1.77 -17.96
C THR A 230 28.00 -1.42 -17.03
N GLU A 231 28.40 -2.37 -16.18
CA GLU A 231 29.59 -2.19 -15.32
C GLU A 231 30.84 -1.88 -16.14
N GLU A 232 31.03 -2.57 -17.29
CA GLU A 232 32.19 -2.34 -18.15
C GLU A 232 32.22 -0.94 -18.73
N GLU A 233 31.08 -0.42 -19.18
CA GLU A 233 30.94 0.95 -19.69
C GLU A 233 31.14 1.96 -18.56
N PHE A 234 30.60 1.69 -17.37
CA PHE A 234 30.77 2.54 -16.19
C PHE A 234 32.24 2.66 -15.78
N LEU A 235 33.03 1.59 -15.86
CA LEU A 235 34.45 1.60 -15.55
C LEU A 235 35.28 2.38 -16.58
N LYS A 236 34.83 2.47 -17.84
CA LYS A 236 35.49 3.22 -18.92
C LYS A 236 35.18 4.72 -18.89
N LEU A 237 34.17 5.15 -18.13
CA LEU A 237 33.82 6.57 -18.04
C LEU A 237 34.97 7.39 -17.43
N LYS A 238 35.27 8.56 -18.02
CA LYS A 238 36.12 9.53 -17.41
C LYS A 238 35.42 10.18 -16.24
N LYS A 239 35.89 9.92 -15.03
CA LYS A 239 35.28 10.40 -13.78
C LYS A 239 35.90 11.76 -13.40
N GLU A 240 35.68 12.78 -14.23
CA GLU A 240 36.13 14.15 -13.97
C GLU A 240 35.32 14.80 -12.84
N GLU A 241 34.03 14.41 -12.73
CA GLU A 241 33.09 14.86 -11.71
C GLU A 241 32.83 13.78 -10.65
N PRO A 242 32.35 14.17 -9.46
CA PRO A 242 31.85 13.20 -8.47
C PRO A 242 30.77 12.29 -9.04
N VAL A 243 30.80 11.03 -8.67
CA VAL A 243 29.78 10.04 -9.09
C VAL A 243 28.98 9.61 -7.87
N TYR A 244 27.67 9.71 -7.98
CA TYR A 244 26.72 9.30 -6.95
C TYR A 244 25.89 8.13 -7.45
N LEU A 245 25.70 7.13 -6.58
CA LEU A 245 24.96 5.93 -6.85
C LEU A 245 23.81 5.78 -5.84
N TYR A 246 22.58 5.88 -6.31
CA TYR A 246 21.42 5.55 -5.48
C TYR A 246 21.14 4.05 -5.50
N VAL A 247 21.02 3.47 -4.31
CA VAL A 247 20.70 2.06 -4.11
C VAL A 247 19.39 1.97 -3.32
N SER A 248 18.37 1.40 -3.92
CA SER A 248 17.09 1.18 -3.21
C SER A 248 17.28 0.17 -2.07
N LYS A 249 16.48 0.29 -1.02
CA LYS A 249 16.56 -0.59 0.17
C LYS A 249 16.52 -2.08 -0.19
N GLY A 250 15.73 -2.46 -1.21
CA GLY A 250 15.66 -3.83 -1.70
C GLY A 250 16.93 -4.33 -2.41
N ASN A 251 17.80 -3.42 -2.84
CA ASN A 251 19.04 -3.74 -3.56
C ASN A 251 20.31 -3.58 -2.70
N LEU A 252 20.21 -3.16 -1.44
CA LEU A 252 21.38 -2.98 -0.57
C LEU A 252 22.17 -4.27 -0.41
N SER A 253 21.52 -5.40 -0.16
CA SER A 253 22.17 -6.71 -0.05
C SER A 253 22.85 -7.19 -1.34
N ARG A 254 22.41 -6.70 -2.50
CA ARG A 254 23.05 -6.95 -3.79
C ARG A 254 24.25 -6.04 -4.00
N MET A 255 24.13 -4.77 -3.58
CA MET A 255 25.25 -3.82 -3.56
C MET A 255 26.42 -4.34 -2.74
N GLU A 256 26.18 -4.94 -1.55
CA GLU A 256 27.19 -5.53 -0.70
C GLU A 256 27.97 -6.66 -1.39
N LYS A 257 27.31 -7.42 -2.28
CA LYS A 257 27.92 -8.52 -3.05
C LYS A 257 28.64 -8.06 -4.33
N TRP A 258 28.50 -6.79 -4.68
CA TRP A 258 29.12 -6.25 -5.86
C TRP A 258 30.61 -6.03 -5.66
N SER A 259 31.43 -6.43 -6.62
CA SER A 259 32.90 -6.36 -6.55
C SER A 259 33.44 -4.94 -6.35
N LEU A 260 32.71 -3.93 -6.80
CA LEU A 260 33.11 -2.52 -6.69
C LEU A 260 32.51 -1.83 -5.45
N ASN A 261 31.78 -2.56 -4.59
CA ASN A 261 31.16 -1.96 -3.40
C ASN A 261 32.16 -1.18 -2.52
N ASN A 262 33.36 -1.72 -2.33
CA ASN A 262 34.42 -1.10 -1.50
C ASN A 262 34.92 0.25 -2.02
N ARG A 263 34.54 0.65 -3.23
CA ARG A 263 34.87 1.95 -3.79
C ARG A 263 33.85 3.04 -3.49
N PHE A 264 32.76 2.68 -2.81
CA PHE A 264 31.66 3.59 -2.54
C PHE A 264 31.54 3.81 -1.04
N THR A 265 31.44 5.07 -0.64
CA THR A 265 31.12 5.50 0.72
C THR A 265 29.69 5.98 0.81
N VAL A 266 29.07 5.77 1.99
CA VAL A 266 27.70 6.28 2.23
C VAL A 266 27.73 7.80 2.29
N GLU A 267 26.98 8.43 1.40
CA GLU A 267 26.78 9.88 1.40
C GLU A 267 25.57 10.27 2.25
N LYS A 268 24.44 9.59 2.03
CA LYS A 268 23.21 9.83 2.78
C LYS A 268 22.23 8.66 2.72
N GLU A 269 21.60 8.38 3.85
CA GLU A 269 20.54 7.38 3.97
C GLU A 269 19.15 8.02 3.92
N PHE A 270 18.20 7.31 3.27
CA PHE A 270 16.79 7.66 3.19
C PHE A 270 15.92 6.45 3.57
N ILE A 271 14.64 6.67 3.77
CA ILE A 271 13.69 5.60 4.15
C ILE A 271 13.61 4.48 3.10
N ASP A 272 13.76 4.83 1.82
CA ASP A 272 13.60 3.96 0.65
C ASP A 272 14.92 3.51 0.00
N GLY A 273 16.06 4.05 0.43
CA GLY A 273 17.38 3.68 -0.08
C GLY A 273 18.51 4.56 0.43
N THR A 274 19.70 4.36 -0.13
CA THR A 274 20.92 5.04 0.28
C THR A 274 21.65 5.59 -0.95
N ILE A 275 22.15 6.80 -0.84
CA ILE A 275 23.05 7.41 -1.81
C ILE A 275 24.49 7.12 -1.37
N PHE A 276 25.24 6.57 -2.30
CA PHE A 276 26.66 6.32 -2.15
C PHE A 276 27.45 7.26 -3.07
N LYS A 277 28.63 7.64 -2.64
CA LYS A 277 29.59 8.42 -3.41
C LYS A 277 30.78 7.55 -3.78
N LEU A 278 31.19 7.59 -5.04
CA LEU A 278 32.39 6.89 -5.49
C LEU A 278 33.64 7.60 -4.97
N GLU A 279 34.51 6.85 -4.30
CA GLU A 279 35.83 7.33 -3.91
C GLU A 279 36.75 7.40 -5.15
N LYS A 280 37.60 8.41 -5.18
CA LYS A 280 38.55 8.66 -6.27
C LYS A 280 39.71 7.67 -6.26
#